data_9e2a447dc570221a162b3b00229f67fd
#
_entry.id   9e2a447dc570221a162b3b00229f67fd
#
_cell.length_a   1.000
_cell.length_b   1.000
_cell.length_c   1.000
_cell.angle_alpha   90.00
_cell.angle_beta   90.00
_cell.angle_gamma   90.00
#
_symmetry.space_group_name_H-M   'P 1'
#
loop_
_entity.id
_entity.type
_entity.pdbx_description
1 polymer ?
#
loop_
_entity_poly.entity_id
_entity_poly.type
_entity_poly.pdbx_seq_one_letter_code
_entity_poly.pdbx_strand_id
1 'polypeptide(L)'
;MPTTVDDLRRFAVAQSLFAPTTLKRALDRLGFVQADPIRAPARAQDLILRHRVKDYRAGDLEQRFCELGIEEDVFINYGFVTRSVQALMHPRSEKSVPAGGGQPWPAGRKKKAQLLLDFVSVRGAVHPREVDNHFSHGSVENYWGAAFSRVFNGSL
;
A
#
# COMPACT_ATOMS: atom_id res chain seq x y z
N MET A 1 30.11 13.82 23.92
CA MET A 1 30.84 12.68 23.36
C MET A 1 30.53 12.57 21.88
N PRO A 2 31.49 12.32 21.01
CA PRO A 2 31.20 12.13 19.58
C PRO A 2 30.41 10.83 19.37
N THR A 3 29.37 10.88 18.56
CA THR A 3 28.56 9.71 18.18
C THR A 3 29.41 8.79 17.29
N THR A 4 29.52 7.52 17.67
CA THR A 4 30.26 6.50 16.90
C THR A 4 29.34 5.81 15.86
N VAL A 5 29.95 5.14 14.88
CA VAL A 5 29.20 4.31 13.92
C VAL A 5 28.44 3.17 14.63
N ASP A 6 29.02 2.64 15.72
CA ASP A 6 28.34 1.58 16.49
C ASP A 6 27.15 2.11 17.28
N ASP A 7 27.17 3.35 17.76
CA ASP A 7 26.00 3.98 18.36
C ASP A 7 24.87 4.17 17.34
N LEU A 8 25.21 4.57 16.12
CA LEU A 8 24.25 4.69 15.02
C LEU A 8 23.66 3.33 14.64
N ARG A 9 24.50 2.28 14.55
CA ARG A 9 24.04 0.92 14.27
C ARG A 9 23.09 0.41 15.36
N ARG A 10 23.48 0.54 16.63
CA ARG A 10 22.63 0.14 17.77
C ARG A 10 21.29 0.88 17.77
N PHE A 11 21.33 2.17 17.52
CA PHE A 11 20.11 2.98 17.38
C PHE A 11 19.21 2.47 16.24
N ALA A 12 19.77 2.28 15.04
CA ALA A 12 19.03 1.80 13.88
C ALA A 12 18.40 0.41 14.14
N VAL A 13 19.17 -0.51 14.74
CA VAL A 13 18.66 -1.84 15.11
C VAL A 13 17.55 -1.74 16.15
N ALA A 14 17.72 -0.92 17.19
CA ALA A 14 16.71 -0.74 18.24
C ALA A 14 15.40 -0.12 17.71
N GLN A 15 15.48 0.76 16.69
CA GLN A 15 14.30 1.33 16.04
C GLN A 15 13.64 0.33 15.10
N SER A 16 14.42 -0.47 14.38
CA SER A 16 13.92 -1.39 13.35
C SER A 16 13.45 -2.73 13.93
N LEU A 17 14.13 -3.24 14.97
CA LEU A 17 13.88 -4.54 15.61
C LEU A 17 13.46 -4.33 17.07
N PHE A 18 12.38 -3.59 17.27
CA PHE A 18 11.81 -3.40 18.59
C PHE A 18 11.22 -4.71 19.15
N ALA A 19 11.10 -4.78 20.48
CA ALA A 19 10.53 -5.93 21.17
C ALA A 19 9.12 -6.26 20.65
N PRO A 20 8.78 -7.54 20.47
CA PRO A 20 7.48 -7.96 19.96
C PRO A 20 6.32 -7.36 20.75
N THR A 21 5.35 -6.81 20.06
CA THR A 21 4.17 -6.13 20.60
C THR A 21 2.90 -6.61 19.91
N THR A 22 1.78 -5.90 20.06
CA THR A 22 0.55 -6.21 19.32
C THR A 22 0.68 -5.79 17.85
N LEU A 23 -0.09 -6.43 16.96
CA LEU A 23 -0.06 -6.13 15.52
C LEU A 23 -0.32 -4.65 15.25
N LYS A 24 -1.37 -4.08 15.88
CA LYS A 24 -1.68 -2.65 15.73
C LYS A 24 -0.50 -1.75 16.15
N ARG A 25 0.10 -2.00 17.33
CA ARG A 25 1.23 -1.19 17.80
C ARG A 25 2.46 -1.34 16.91
N ALA A 26 2.69 -2.53 16.35
CA ALA A 26 3.78 -2.74 15.42
C ALA A 26 3.57 -1.91 14.14
N LEU A 27 2.36 -1.90 13.58
CA LEU A 27 1.99 -1.11 12.42
C LEU A 27 2.10 0.41 12.70
N ASP A 28 1.57 0.88 13.83
CA ASP A 28 1.65 2.29 14.23
C ASP A 28 3.12 2.74 14.38
N ARG A 29 4.00 1.86 14.88
CA ARG A 29 5.42 2.17 15.03
C ARG A 29 6.19 2.15 13.71
N LEU A 30 5.85 1.24 12.80
CA LEU A 30 6.47 1.14 11.49
C LEU A 30 5.95 2.23 10.52
N GLY A 31 4.69 2.62 10.65
CA GLY A 31 4.00 3.54 9.75
C GLY A 31 3.69 2.96 8.37
N PHE A 32 4.57 2.09 7.87
CA PHE A 32 4.46 1.41 6.58
C PHE A 32 5.00 -0.01 6.66
N VAL A 33 4.32 -0.94 5.99
CA VAL A 33 4.74 -2.34 5.83
C VAL A 33 4.61 -2.72 4.36
N GLN A 34 5.72 -3.06 3.71
CA GLN A 34 5.72 -3.48 2.32
C GLN A 34 4.86 -4.74 2.13
N ALA A 35 4.02 -4.73 1.11
CA ALA A 35 3.27 -5.89 0.65
C ALA A 35 3.92 -6.52 -0.57
N ASP A 36 4.00 -7.85 -0.59
CA ASP A 36 4.50 -8.60 -1.74
C ASP A 36 3.67 -9.90 -1.87
N PRO A 37 3.09 -10.17 -3.04
CA PRO A 37 2.34 -11.39 -3.28
C PRO A 37 3.24 -12.65 -3.37
N ILE A 38 4.54 -12.47 -3.58
CA ILE A 38 5.51 -13.57 -3.71
C ILE A 38 5.65 -14.29 -2.38
N ARG A 39 5.45 -15.62 -2.39
CA ARG A 39 5.43 -16.46 -1.18
C ARG A 39 6.71 -17.30 -0.98
N ALA A 40 7.77 -17.01 -1.68
CA ALA A 40 9.03 -17.75 -1.57
C ALA A 40 10.14 -16.87 -1.00
N PRO A 41 10.53 -16.99 0.27
CA PRO A 41 10.12 -18.00 1.27
C PRO A 41 8.81 -17.68 1.98
N ALA A 42 8.37 -16.42 2.05
CA ALA A 42 7.11 -15.93 2.58
C ALA A 42 6.87 -14.50 2.08
N ARG A 43 5.64 -14.00 2.19
CA ARG A 43 5.31 -12.63 1.80
C ARG A 43 6.08 -11.61 2.64
N ALA A 44 6.44 -10.46 2.05
CA ALA A 44 7.24 -9.43 2.72
C ALA A 44 6.60 -8.97 4.04
N GLN A 45 5.29 -8.71 4.05
CA GLN A 45 4.56 -8.30 5.24
C GLN A 45 4.65 -9.34 6.37
N ASP A 46 4.54 -10.62 6.05
CA ASP A 46 4.64 -11.69 7.05
C ASP A 46 6.07 -11.78 7.63
N LEU A 47 7.09 -11.64 6.79
CA LEU A 47 8.50 -11.62 7.24
C LEU A 47 8.81 -10.40 8.12
N ILE A 48 8.26 -9.23 7.77
CA ILE A 48 8.43 -8.01 8.54
C ILE A 48 7.77 -8.13 9.92
N LEU A 49 6.56 -8.66 9.97
CA LEU A 49 5.72 -8.64 11.17
C LEU A 49 6.02 -9.78 12.13
N ARG A 50 6.42 -10.97 11.66
CA ARG A 50 6.69 -12.14 12.52
C ARG A 50 7.69 -11.89 13.64
N HIS A 51 8.64 -10.99 13.47
CA HIS A 51 9.65 -10.65 14.46
C HIS A 51 9.26 -9.47 15.36
N ARG A 52 8.14 -8.81 15.07
CA ARG A 52 7.68 -7.58 15.73
C ARG A 52 6.34 -7.72 16.41
N VAL A 53 5.64 -8.81 16.13
CA VAL A 53 4.31 -9.07 16.69
C VAL A 53 4.33 -10.39 17.46
N LYS A 54 3.77 -10.37 18.68
CA LYS A 54 3.63 -11.57 19.49
C LYS A 54 2.66 -12.53 18.83
N ASP A 55 3.05 -13.80 18.77
CA ASP A 55 2.23 -14.93 18.27
C ASP A 55 1.71 -14.71 16.83
N TYR A 56 2.43 -13.92 16.01
CA TYR A 56 2.04 -13.60 14.64
C TYR A 56 1.98 -14.84 13.76
N ARG A 57 0.88 -14.97 13.06
CA ARG A 57 0.66 -16.00 12.02
C ARG A 57 0.57 -15.34 10.65
N ALA A 58 1.07 -16.05 9.62
CA ALA A 58 0.94 -15.58 8.25
C ALA A 58 -0.55 -15.38 7.89
N GLY A 59 -0.88 -14.19 7.42
CA GLY A 59 -2.25 -13.79 7.10
C GLY A 59 -2.99 -13.02 8.19
N ASP A 60 -2.46 -12.89 9.41
CA ASP A 60 -3.12 -12.14 10.48
C ASP A 60 -3.36 -10.68 10.12
N LEU A 61 -2.49 -10.08 9.32
CA LEU A 61 -2.64 -8.70 8.87
C LEU A 61 -3.87 -8.54 7.98
N GLU A 62 -4.04 -9.40 6.99
CA GLU A 62 -5.17 -9.35 6.06
C GLU A 62 -6.48 -9.72 6.74
N GLN A 63 -6.47 -10.72 7.62
CA GLN A 63 -7.67 -11.13 8.37
C GLN A 63 -8.20 -10.01 9.27
N ARG A 64 -7.32 -9.18 9.78
CA ARG A 64 -7.65 -8.09 10.70
C ARG A 64 -7.59 -6.70 10.07
N PHE A 65 -7.45 -6.62 8.76
CA PHE A 65 -7.25 -5.39 8.01
C PHE A 65 -8.21 -4.27 8.42
N CYS A 66 -9.52 -4.55 8.45
CA CYS A 66 -10.56 -3.57 8.78
C CYS A 66 -10.44 -2.97 10.19
N GLU A 67 -9.80 -3.70 11.13
CA GLU A 67 -9.67 -3.29 12.54
C GLU A 67 -8.41 -2.46 12.80
N LEU A 68 -7.42 -2.53 11.89
CA LEU A 68 -6.07 -2.04 12.15
C LEU A 68 -5.89 -0.55 11.83
N GLY A 69 -6.83 0.07 11.12
CA GLY A 69 -6.74 1.48 10.72
C GLY A 69 -5.59 1.73 9.73
N ILE A 70 -5.41 0.80 8.81
CA ILE A 70 -4.44 0.86 7.72
C ILE A 70 -5.14 0.93 6.39
N GLU A 71 -4.42 1.37 5.37
CA GLU A 71 -4.85 1.41 3.97
C GLU A 71 -3.76 0.81 3.09
N GLU A 72 -4.15 0.27 1.94
CA GLU A 72 -3.18 -0.11 0.91
C GLU A 72 -2.81 1.12 0.08
N ASP A 73 -1.53 1.37 -0.07
CA ASP A 73 -1.03 2.53 -0.83
C ASP A 73 0.38 2.25 -1.38
N VAL A 74 0.84 3.14 -2.26
CA VAL A 74 2.20 3.16 -2.77
C VAL A 74 2.94 4.31 -2.11
N PHE A 75 3.83 3.98 -1.18
CA PHE A 75 4.74 4.94 -0.54
C PHE A 75 6.11 4.93 -1.26
N ILE A 76 7.04 4.11 -0.80
CA ILE A 76 8.27 3.79 -1.55
C ILE A 76 7.99 2.63 -2.49
N ASN A 77 7.25 1.62 -1.99
CA ASN A 77 6.73 0.47 -2.70
C ASN A 77 5.24 0.31 -2.38
N TYR A 78 4.59 -0.67 -2.99
CA TYR A 78 3.25 -1.08 -2.61
C TYR A 78 3.25 -1.71 -1.22
N GLY A 79 2.28 -1.34 -0.38
CA GLY A 79 2.19 -1.87 0.97
C GLY A 79 1.04 -1.31 1.78
N PHE A 80 1.09 -1.62 3.06
CA PHE A 80 0.13 -1.17 4.06
C PHE A 80 0.67 0.05 4.79
N VAL A 81 -0.09 1.12 4.81
CA VAL A 81 0.24 2.38 5.47
C VAL A 81 -0.80 2.68 6.54
N THR A 82 -0.37 3.19 7.68
CA THR A 82 -1.34 3.65 8.69
C THR A 82 -2.09 4.90 8.18
N ARG A 83 -3.37 5.05 8.55
CA ARG A 83 -4.18 6.20 8.15
C ARG A 83 -3.55 7.55 8.55
N SER A 84 -2.84 7.58 9.68
CA SER A 84 -2.12 8.76 10.13
C SER A 84 -0.97 9.14 9.19
N VAL A 85 -0.22 8.17 8.69
CA VAL A 85 0.85 8.40 7.71
C VAL A 85 0.25 8.71 6.34
N GLN A 86 -0.81 7.99 5.92
CA GLN A 86 -1.50 8.24 4.67
C GLN A 86 -2.02 9.68 4.59
N ALA A 87 -2.59 10.19 5.67
CA ALA A 87 -3.07 11.58 5.75
C ALA A 87 -1.95 12.62 5.51
N LEU A 88 -0.71 12.28 5.82
CA LEU A 88 0.45 13.13 5.51
C LEU A 88 0.89 13.03 4.04
N MET A 89 0.52 11.93 3.36
CA MET A 89 0.85 11.69 1.96
C MET A 89 -0.18 12.28 1.00
N HIS A 90 -1.40 12.52 1.46
CA HIS A 90 -2.55 12.98 0.67
C HIS A 90 -3.16 14.28 1.22
N PRO A 91 -3.71 15.14 0.37
CA PRO A 91 -3.70 15.07 -1.08
C PRO A 91 -2.29 15.31 -1.65
N ARG A 92 -1.90 14.51 -2.62
CA ARG A 92 -0.68 14.77 -3.38
C ARG A 92 -0.93 15.98 -4.27
N SER A 93 -0.17 17.06 -4.10
CA SER A 93 -0.27 18.19 -5.00
C SER A 93 0.15 17.79 -6.42
N GLU A 94 -0.39 18.44 -7.45
CA GLU A 94 0.05 18.22 -8.84
C GLU A 94 1.56 18.45 -9.02
N LYS A 95 2.18 19.23 -8.12
CA LYS A 95 3.63 19.50 -8.09
C LYS A 95 4.45 18.39 -7.41
N SER A 96 3.82 17.48 -6.68
CA SER A 96 4.49 16.36 -5.99
C SER A 96 4.53 15.07 -6.81
N VAL A 97 4.31 15.15 -8.11
CA VAL A 97 4.65 14.05 -9.02
C VAL A 97 6.16 13.84 -8.93
N PRO A 98 6.64 12.64 -8.57
CA PRO A 98 8.06 12.36 -8.48
C PRO A 98 8.78 12.83 -9.73
N ALA A 99 10.01 13.32 -9.58
CA ALA A 99 10.86 13.81 -10.68
C ALA A 99 11.16 12.78 -11.79
N GLY A 100 10.57 11.60 -11.74
CA GLY A 100 10.47 10.60 -12.80
C GLY A 100 9.45 10.91 -13.90
N GLY A 101 8.97 12.17 -13.97
CA GLY A 101 8.30 12.70 -15.14
C GLY A 101 6.91 12.11 -15.40
N GLY A 102 5.98 12.32 -14.51
CA GLY A 102 4.58 12.14 -14.84
C GLY A 102 4.16 13.18 -15.88
N GLN A 103 4.24 12.85 -17.16
CA GLN A 103 3.61 13.68 -18.18
C GLN A 103 2.12 13.85 -17.83
N PRO A 104 1.54 15.03 -18.05
CA PRO A 104 0.11 15.25 -17.86
C PRO A 104 -0.66 14.16 -18.61
N TRP A 105 -1.62 13.56 -17.95
CA TRP A 105 -2.42 12.51 -18.58
C TRP A 105 -3.08 13.04 -19.84
N PRO A 106 -2.96 12.35 -20.98
CA PRO A 106 -3.68 12.70 -22.18
C PRO A 106 -5.19 12.86 -21.88
N ALA A 107 -5.86 13.78 -22.56
CA ALA A 107 -7.27 14.07 -22.34
C ALA A 107 -8.17 12.81 -22.38
N GLY A 108 -7.87 11.88 -23.30
CA GLY A 108 -8.57 10.60 -23.40
C GLY A 108 -8.41 9.71 -22.15
N ARG A 109 -7.26 9.76 -21.47
CA ARG A 109 -7.02 9.01 -20.23
C ARG A 109 -7.78 9.63 -19.05
N LYS A 110 -7.84 10.96 -18.96
CA LYS A 110 -8.64 11.67 -17.94
C LYS A 110 -10.12 11.31 -18.07
N LYS A 111 -10.65 11.29 -19.29
CA LYS A 111 -12.05 10.91 -19.55
C LYS A 111 -12.35 9.47 -19.12
N LYS A 112 -11.46 8.53 -19.44
CA LYS A 112 -11.60 7.12 -19.03
C LYS A 112 -11.52 6.95 -17.51
N ALA A 113 -10.62 7.66 -16.84
CA ALA A 113 -10.53 7.66 -15.39
C ALA A 113 -11.81 8.19 -14.73
N GLN A 114 -12.40 9.25 -15.29
CA GLN A 114 -13.66 9.80 -14.77
C GLN A 114 -14.81 8.79 -14.94
N LEU A 115 -14.93 8.16 -16.10
CA LEU A 115 -15.96 7.11 -16.31
C LEU A 115 -15.83 5.96 -15.32
N LEU A 116 -14.59 5.57 -14.99
CA LEU A 116 -14.34 4.53 -13.99
C LEU A 116 -14.72 4.99 -12.58
N LEU A 117 -14.35 6.22 -12.22
CA LEU A 117 -14.73 6.79 -10.92
C LEU A 117 -16.27 6.86 -10.78
N ASP A 118 -16.96 7.30 -11.81
CA ASP A 118 -18.43 7.37 -11.84
C ASP A 118 -19.03 5.97 -11.69
N PHE A 119 -18.48 4.98 -12.40
CA PHE A 119 -18.91 3.59 -12.32
C PHE A 119 -18.76 3.01 -10.90
N VAL A 120 -17.63 3.24 -10.25
CA VAL A 120 -17.36 2.77 -8.87
C VAL A 120 -18.22 3.55 -7.88
N SER A 121 -18.34 4.87 -8.03
CA SER A 121 -19.11 5.73 -7.12
C SER A 121 -20.58 5.33 -7.02
N VAL A 122 -21.18 4.89 -8.12
CA VAL A 122 -22.58 4.44 -8.15
C VAL A 122 -22.76 3.09 -7.43
N ARG A 123 -21.74 2.23 -7.48
CA ARG A 123 -21.81 0.85 -6.93
C ARG A 123 -21.24 0.71 -5.53
N GLY A 124 -20.43 1.65 -5.08
CA GLY A 124 -19.72 1.62 -3.83
C GLY A 124 -18.47 0.74 -3.91
N ALA A 125 -18.63 -0.58 -3.85
CA ALA A 125 -17.54 -1.55 -4.02
C ALA A 125 -17.71 -2.31 -5.35
N VAL A 126 -16.62 -2.50 -6.08
CA VAL A 126 -16.63 -3.15 -7.40
C VAL A 126 -15.44 -4.10 -7.50
N HIS A 127 -15.70 -5.34 -7.92
CA HIS A 127 -14.62 -6.28 -8.20
C HIS A 127 -13.93 -5.91 -9.54
N PRO A 128 -12.60 -6.02 -9.68
CA PRO A 128 -11.88 -5.70 -10.93
C PRO A 128 -12.47 -6.36 -12.18
N ARG A 129 -12.93 -7.62 -12.08
CA ARG A 129 -13.58 -8.33 -13.19
C ARG A 129 -14.87 -7.66 -13.69
N GLU A 130 -15.61 -6.98 -12.80
CA GLU A 130 -16.82 -6.25 -13.19
C GLU A 130 -16.47 -5.03 -14.04
N VAL A 131 -15.36 -4.38 -13.70
CA VAL A 131 -14.82 -3.28 -14.50
C VAL A 131 -14.36 -3.79 -15.86
N ASP A 132 -13.60 -4.89 -15.90
CA ASP A 132 -13.16 -5.50 -17.15
C ASP A 132 -14.35 -5.85 -18.03
N ASN A 133 -15.37 -6.50 -17.49
CA ASN A 133 -16.59 -6.85 -18.23
C ASN A 133 -17.35 -5.62 -18.75
N HIS A 134 -17.36 -4.51 -18.02
CA HIS A 134 -18.05 -3.29 -18.40
C HIS A 134 -17.31 -2.48 -19.48
N PHE A 135 -15.97 -2.45 -19.39
CA PHE A 135 -15.12 -1.64 -20.26
C PHE A 135 -14.34 -2.44 -21.31
N SER A 136 -14.48 -3.77 -21.36
CA SER A 136 -13.61 -4.70 -22.07
C SER A 136 -13.80 -4.75 -23.60
N HIS A 137 -14.59 -3.89 -24.17
CA HIS A 137 -14.60 -3.81 -25.65
C HIS A 137 -13.33 -3.11 -26.19
N GLY A 138 -12.19 -3.60 -25.72
CA GLY A 138 -10.86 -3.26 -26.21
C GLY A 138 -10.08 -2.32 -25.30
N SER A 139 -9.11 -2.84 -24.57
CA SER A 139 -7.95 -2.11 -24.06
C SER A 139 -7.95 -1.55 -22.63
N VAL A 140 -8.85 -1.92 -21.74
CA VAL A 140 -8.68 -1.58 -20.33
C VAL A 140 -7.44 -2.28 -19.74
N GLU A 141 -7.17 -3.53 -20.13
CA GLU A 141 -5.97 -4.27 -19.73
C GLU A 141 -4.67 -3.53 -20.04
N ASN A 142 -4.55 -2.96 -21.24
CA ASN A 142 -3.34 -2.26 -21.64
C ASN A 142 -3.12 -0.90 -20.96
N TYR A 143 -4.17 -0.29 -20.42
CA TYR A 143 -4.09 1.02 -19.78
C TYR A 143 -4.01 0.98 -18.25
N TRP A 144 -4.57 -0.04 -17.62
CA TRP A 144 -4.76 -0.09 -16.19
C TRP A 144 -4.03 -1.27 -15.52
N GLY A 145 -3.58 -2.24 -16.28
CA GLY A 145 -2.97 -3.51 -15.88
C GLY A 145 -2.41 -3.55 -14.47
N ALA A 146 -1.19 -3.08 -14.27
CA ALA A 146 -0.55 -3.13 -12.95
C ALA A 146 -1.05 -2.06 -11.95
N ALA A 147 -1.48 -0.90 -12.43
CA ALA A 147 -1.95 0.17 -11.55
C ALA A 147 -3.37 -0.08 -11.05
N PHE A 148 -4.23 -0.66 -11.89
CA PHE A 148 -5.61 -0.95 -11.54
C PHE A 148 -5.71 -2.10 -10.54
N SER A 149 -4.99 -3.18 -10.77
CA SER A 149 -4.96 -4.31 -9.83
C SER A 149 -4.41 -3.92 -8.45
N ARG A 150 -3.57 -2.88 -8.38
CA ARG A 150 -3.01 -2.40 -7.11
C ARG A 150 -3.96 -1.52 -6.32
N VAL A 151 -4.80 -0.73 -7.00
CA VAL A 151 -5.74 0.19 -6.33
C VAL A 151 -7.00 -0.53 -5.86
N PHE A 152 -7.43 -1.59 -6.55
CA PHE A 152 -8.70 -2.25 -6.29
C PHE A 152 -8.61 -3.63 -5.64
N ASN A 153 -7.46 -4.31 -5.72
CA ASN A 153 -7.26 -5.58 -4.98
C ASN A 153 -7.05 -5.38 -3.47
N GLY A 154 -6.94 -4.15 -3.01
CA GLY A 154 -6.80 -3.80 -1.60
C GLY A 154 -8.08 -3.41 -0.90
N SER A 155 -9.22 -3.47 -1.57
CA SER A 155 -10.50 -3.03 -1.00
C SER A 155 -11.45 -4.17 -0.66
N LEU A 156 -10.91 -5.36 -0.40
CA LEU A 156 -11.67 -6.52 0.11
C LEU A 156 -11.14 -6.99 1.45
#